data_057eea3bd5138c7d1a3a5709d1d714fd
#
_entry.id   057eea3bd5138c7d1a3a5709d1d714fd
#
_cell.length_a   1.000
_cell.length_b   1.000
_cell.length_c   1.000
_cell.angle_alpha   90.00
_cell.angle_beta   90.00
_cell.angle_gamma   90.00
#
_symmetry.space_group_name_H-M   'P 1'
#
loop_
_entity.id
_entity.type
_entity.pdbx_description
1 polymer ?
#
loop_
_entity_poly.entity_id
_entity_poly.type
_entity_poly.pdbx_seq_one_letter_code
_entity_poly.pdbx_strand_id
1 'polypeptide(L)'
;MEKGNVLVIGNSGVGKSTLINAVLGEERAKTGCGTKGTTEYLEIYESDEVPFRIIDSVGFEPSFIKKRKAVHAVKKWSKESAKKENKNRQINVIWFCVDGMAKKLFSDTIKSLSSATSMWESVPVVVAITKSYGIPDREENVQMVYNAFAQQKRYSKNLRKVI
;
A
#
# COMPACT_ATOMS: atom_id res chain seq x y z
N MET A 1 3.39 16.22 17.14
CA MET A 1 3.80 16.21 15.71
C MET A 1 2.75 15.47 14.91
N GLU A 2 2.33 16.05 13.80
CA GLU A 2 1.33 15.43 12.95
C GLU A 2 1.92 14.24 12.21
N LYS A 3 1.34 13.05 12.36
CA LYS A 3 1.81 11.84 11.68
C LYS A 3 1.31 11.81 10.23
N GLY A 4 2.21 11.54 9.30
CA GLY A 4 1.84 11.24 7.91
C GLY A 4 1.04 9.92 7.79
N ASN A 5 0.44 9.69 6.63
CA ASN A 5 -0.36 8.48 6.36
C ASN A 5 0.19 7.73 5.15
N VAL A 6 0.53 6.48 5.37
CA VAL A 6 1.00 5.56 4.34
C VAL A 6 -0.09 4.53 4.07
N LEU A 7 -0.60 4.52 2.85
CA LEU A 7 -1.54 3.49 2.39
C LEU A 7 -0.75 2.30 1.85
N VAL A 8 -0.92 1.15 2.45
CA VAL A 8 -0.29 -0.10 1.99
C VAL A 8 -1.31 -0.93 1.24
N ILE A 9 -1.00 -1.29 0.02
CA ILE A 9 -1.85 -2.10 -0.84
C ILE A 9 -1.06 -3.23 -1.50
N GLY A 10 -1.73 -4.33 -1.72
CA GLY A 10 -1.17 -5.52 -2.36
C GLY A 10 -2.16 -6.67 -2.25
N ASN A 11 -1.94 -7.71 -3.04
CA ASN A 11 -2.79 -8.91 -3.03
C ASN A 11 -2.63 -9.70 -1.71
N SER A 12 -3.63 -10.50 -1.39
CA SER A 12 -3.56 -11.43 -0.26
C SER A 12 -2.34 -12.34 -0.37
N GLY A 13 -1.65 -12.58 0.74
CA GLY A 13 -0.46 -13.45 0.79
C GLY A 13 0.81 -12.85 0.20
N VAL A 14 0.82 -11.58 -0.21
CA VAL A 14 2.00 -10.91 -0.77
C VAL A 14 3.08 -10.60 0.28
N GLY A 15 2.76 -10.62 1.57
CA GLY A 15 3.68 -10.29 2.66
C GLY A 15 3.49 -8.90 3.26
N LYS A 16 2.32 -8.28 3.08
CA LYS A 16 2.01 -6.95 3.67
C LYS A 16 2.17 -6.93 5.19
N SER A 17 1.60 -7.92 5.88
CA SER A 17 1.71 -8.02 7.35
C SER A 17 3.15 -8.12 7.83
N THR A 18 3.98 -8.89 7.13
CA THR A 18 5.41 -9.01 7.43
C THR A 18 6.12 -7.67 7.24
N LEU A 19 5.82 -6.96 6.17
CA LEU A 19 6.39 -5.62 5.92
C LEU A 19 5.96 -4.62 7.00
N ILE A 20 4.68 -4.60 7.34
CA ILE A 20 4.12 -3.71 8.36
C ILE A 20 4.78 -3.98 9.72
N ASN A 21 4.89 -5.24 10.12
CA ASN A 21 5.55 -5.62 11.37
C ASN A 21 7.03 -5.23 11.40
N ALA A 22 7.74 -5.43 10.30
CA ALA A 22 9.14 -5.03 10.19
C ALA A 22 9.33 -3.51 10.34
N VAL A 23 8.42 -2.73 9.81
CA VAL A 23 8.47 -1.25 9.89
C VAL A 23 8.09 -0.75 11.28
N LEU A 24 7.10 -1.38 11.91
CA LEU A 24 6.64 -0.98 13.26
C LEU A 24 7.52 -1.52 14.39
N GLY A 25 8.42 -2.46 14.10
CA GLY A 25 9.25 -3.13 15.11
C GLY A 25 8.49 -4.12 16.02
N GLU A 26 7.24 -4.42 15.72
CA GLU A 26 6.36 -5.24 16.56
C GLU A 26 5.46 -6.14 15.73
N GLU A 27 5.02 -7.27 16.32
CA GLU A 27 4.02 -8.16 15.70
C GLU A 27 2.58 -7.63 15.83
N ARG A 28 2.30 -6.42 15.36
CA ARG A 28 0.97 -5.80 15.46
C ARG A 28 0.00 -6.27 14.37
N ALA A 29 0.47 -6.51 13.17
CA ALA A 29 -0.38 -6.83 12.03
C ALA A 29 -1.08 -8.20 12.12
N LYS A 30 -0.66 -9.08 13.03
CA LYS A 30 -1.32 -10.38 13.26
C LYS A 30 -2.41 -10.33 14.33
N THR A 31 -2.42 -9.31 15.17
CA THR A 31 -3.25 -9.27 16.38
C THR A 31 -4.56 -8.51 16.21
N GLY A 32 -4.80 -7.91 15.06
CA GLY A 32 -6.01 -7.10 14.84
C GLY A 32 -6.18 -5.94 15.82
N CYS A 33 -5.13 -5.56 16.52
CA CYS A 33 -5.11 -4.39 17.40
C CYS A 33 -5.11 -3.11 16.56
N GLY A 34 -6.19 -2.91 15.80
CA GLY A 34 -6.47 -1.64 15.17
C GLY A 34 -6.96 -0.65 16.21
N THR A 35 -6.39 0.55 16.21
CA THR A 35 -6.94 1.68 16.94
C THR A 35 -8.33 2.06 16.41
N LYS A 36 -9.09 2.84 17.18
CA LYS A 36 -10.44 3.34 16.84
C LYS A 36 -10.56 3.73 15.35
N GLY A 37 -11.36 3.01 14.59
CA GLY A 37 -11.60 3.27 13.17
C GLY A 37 -11.42 2.06 12.26
N THR A 38 -11.09 0.89 12.83
CA THR A 38 -11.00 -0.38 12.08
C THR A 38 -12.37 -0.76 11.52
N THR A 39 -12.40 -1.01 10.23
CA THR A 39 -13.56 -1.61 9.54
C THR A 39 -13.16 -2.98 9.00
N GLU A 40 -14.10 -3.76 8.52
CA GLU A 40 -13.84 -5.05 7.86
C GLU A 40 -12.81 -4.95 6.71
N TYR A 41 -12.60 -3.75 6.16
CA TYR A 41 -11.75 -3.50 4.99
C TYR A 41 -10.56 -2.59 5.23
N LEU A 42 -10.40 -2.09 6.45
CA LEU A 42 -9.39 -1.10 6.77
C LEU A 42 -8.85 -1.31 8.18
N GLU A 43 -7.55 -1.48 8.30
CA GLU A 43 -6.83 -1.52 9.56
C GLU A 43 -5.82 -0.37 9.63
N ILE A 44 -5.74 0.28 10.78
CA ILE A 44 -4.84 1.41 11.00
C ILE A 44 -3.86 1.07 12.11
N TYR A 45 -2.58 1.17 11.80
CA TYR A 45 -1.49 0.91 12.73
C TYR A 45 -0.75 2.21 13.06
N GLU A 46 -0.52 2.44 14.34
CA GLU A 46 0.30 3.53 14.85
C GLU A 46 1.35 2.97 15.81
N SER A 47 2.55 3.54 15.76
CA SER A 47 3.63 3.32 16.73
C SER A 47 4.29 4.65 17.05
N ASP A 48 4.80 4.80 18.26
CA ASP A 48 5.56 6.00 18.64
C ASP A 48 6.97 5.99 18.03
N GLU A 49 7.42 4.84 17.55
CA GLU A 49 8.73 4.67 16.92
C GLU A 49 8.81 5.22 15.50
N VAL A 50 7.65 5.40 14.84
CA VAL A 50 7.60 5.91 13.47
C VAL A 50 6.73 7.17 13.37
N PRO A 51 7.13 8.16 12.54
CA PRO A 51 6.42 9.43 12.41
C PRO A 51 5.21 9.35 11.47
N PHE A 52 4.67 8.17 11.21
CA PHE A 52 3.54 7.97 10.31
C PHE A 52 2.62 6.85 10.79
N ARG A 53 1.41 6.88 10.27
CA ARG A 53 0.42 5.79 10.39
C ARG A 53 0.48 4.91 9.17
N ILE A 54 0.25 3.63 9.36
CA ILE A 54 0.07 2.67 8.28
C ILE A 54 -1.42 2.35 8.17
N ILE A 55 -1.98 2.54 6.98
CA ILE A 55 -3.34 2.20 6.65
C ILE A 55 -3.28 0.98 5.75
N ASP A 56 -3.65 -0.18 6.29
CA ASP A 56 -3.73 -1.44 5.57
C ASP A 56 -5.14 -1.65 5.05
N SER A 57 -5.26 -1.69 3.74
CA SER A 57 -6.52 -2.03 3.10
C SER A 57 -6.63 -3.54 2.94
N VAL A 58 -7.38 -4.16 3.82
CA VAL A 58 -7.71 -5.57 3.72
C VAL A 58 -8.67 -5.78 2.54
N GLY A 59 -8.29 -6.62 1.57
CA GLY A 59 -9.19 -6.99 0.48
C GLY A 59 -8.95 -6.33 -0.87
N PHE A 60 -7.75 -5.78 -1.14
CA PHE A 60 -7.30 -5.53 -2.51
C PHE A 60 -7.01 -6.85 -3.26
N GLU A 61 -7.79 -7.87 -2.95
CA GLU A 61 -7.80 -9.13 -3.69
C GLU A 61 -8.39 -8.95 -5.10
N PRO A 62 -8.16 -9.91 -6.02
CA PRO A 62 -8.64 -9.81 -7.41
C PRO A 62 -10.16 -9.64 -7.57
N SER A 63 -10.94 -9.90 -6.53
CA SER A 63 -12.38 -9.69 -6.54
C SER A 63 -12.73 -8.21 -6.69
N PHE A 64 -13.39 -7.86 -7.78
CA PHE A 64 -13.84 -6.50 -8.07
C PHE A 64 -14.71 -5.88 -6.95
N ILE A 65 -15.54 -6.70 -6.30
CA ILE A 65 -16.41 -6.25 -5.19
C ILE A 65 -15.59 -5.88 -3.96
N LYS A 66 -14.62 -6.72 -3.59
CA LYS A 66 -13.72 -6.45 -2.44
C LYS A 66 -12.87 -5.21 -2.67
N LYS A 67 -12.33 -5.00 -3.89
CA LYS A 67 -11.60 -3.79 -4.26
C LYS A 67 -12.45 -2.53 -4.08
N ARG A 68 -13.68 -2.53 -4.55
CA ARG A 68 -14.58 -1.37 -4.41
C ARG A 68 -14.87 -1.04 -2.96
N LYS A 69 -15.09 -2.04 -2.12
CA LYS A 69 -15.33 -1.86 -0.68
C LYS A 69 -14.10 -1.30 0.03
N ALA A 70 -12.91 -1.82 -0.27
CA ALA A 70 -11.66 -1.33 0.29
C ALA A 70 -11.39 0.13 -0.10
N VAL A 71 -11.54 0.47 -1.38
CA VAL A 71 -11.40 1.86 -1.87
C VAL A 71 -12.42 2.77 -1.20
N HIS A 72 -13.66 2.33 -1.05
CA HIS A 72 -14.70 3.10 -0.38
C HIS A 72 -14.39 3.35 1.10
N ALA A 73 -13.88 2.34 1.81
CA ALA A 73 -13.47 2.47 3.21
C ALA A 73 -12.35 3.51 3.40
N VAL A 74 -11.33 3.49 2.55
CA VAL A 74 -10.24 4.49 2.57
C VAL A 74 -10.78 5.89 2.25
N LYS A 75 -11.64 6.02 1.24
CA LYS A 75 -12.29 7.29 0.91
C LYS A 75 -13.10 7.85 2.08
N LYS A 76 -13.89 7.00 2.71
CA LYS A 76 -14.72 7.39 3.85
C LYS A 76 -13.85 7.85 5.01
N TRP A 77 -12.83 7.09 5.36
CA TRP A 77 -11.88 7.47 6.41
C TRP A 77 -11.19 8.81 6.12
N SER A 78 -10.74 9.02 4.90
CA SER A 78 -10.10 10.26 4.45
C SER A 78 -11.06 11.47 4.51
N LYS A 79 -12.33 11.28 4.12
CA LYS A 79 -13.34 12.35 4.10
C LYS A 79 -13.88 12.72 5.48
N GLU A 80 -14.12 11.74 6.35
CA GLU A 80 -14.63 11.99 7.72
C GLU A 80 -13.68 12.86 8.53
N SER A 81 -12.44 12.86 8.15
CA SER A 81 -11.39 13.60 8.80
C SER A 81 -11.25 15.03 8.32
N ALA A 82 -11.55 15.28 7.07
CA ALA A 82 -11.65 16.63 6.54
C ALA A 82 -12.76 17.44 7.22
N LYS A 83 -13.83 16.78 7.70
CA LYS A 83 -14.95 17.43 8.40
C LYS A 83 -14.66 17.81 9.85
N LYS A 84 -13.64 17.22 10.48
CA LYS A 84 -13.32 17.42 11.90
C LYS A 84 -12.07 18.29 12.14
N GLU A 85 -11.76 19.20 11.23
CA GLU A 85 -10.56 20.07 11.27
C GLU A 85 -9.22 19.32 11.34
N ASN A 86 -9.23 17.99 11.32
CA ASN A 86 -8.04 17.17 11.27
C ASN A 86 -7.55 17.05 9.82
N LYS A 87 -6.76 18.00 9.38
CA LYS A 87 -6.02 17.98 8.10
C LYS A 87 -5.12 16.74 7.94
N ASN A 88 -5.02 15.90 8.97
CA ASN A 88 -4.04 14.85 9.16
C ASN A 88 -4.41 13.47 8.63
N ARG A 89 -5.39 13.35 7.76
CA ARG A 89 -5.78 12.04 7.21
C ARG A 89 -5.72 11.98 5.68
N GLN A 90 -4.99 12.86 5.05
CA GLN A 90 -4.66 12.70 3.64
C GLN A 90 -3.65 11.57 3.47
N ILE A 91 -3.82 10.76 2.43
CA ILE A 91 -2.81 9.78 2.04
C ILE A 91 -1.60 10.54 1.47
N ASN A 92 -0.46 10.38 2.12
CA ASN A 92 0.78 11.07 1.75
C ASN A 92 1.69 10.23 0.87
N VAL A 93 1.67 8.90 1.05
CA VAL A 93 2.45 7.93 0.28
C VAL A 93 1.64 6.66 0.10
N ILE A 94 1.80 6.01 -1.03
CA ILE A 94 1.25 4.68 -1.30
C ILE A 94 2.40 3.68 -1.43
N TRP A 95 2.32 2.58 -0.68
CA TRP A 95 3.21 1.43 -0.83
C TRP A 95 2.49 0.33 -1.60
N PHE A 96 3.00 0.00 -2.78
CA PHE A 96 2.57 -1.15 -3.55
C PHE A 96 3.43 -2.35 -3.15
N CYS A 97 2.81 -3.37 -2.55
CA CYS A 97 3.48 -4.64 -2.25
C CYS A 97 3.26 -5.62 -3.39
N VAL A 98 4.34 -6.08 -3.98
CA VAL A 98 4.32 -7.09 -5.05
C VAL A 98 5.17 -8.29 -4.66
N ASP A 99 4.71 -9.49 -5.02
CA ASP A 99 5.39 -10.74 -4.72
C ASP A 99 6.53 -10.98 -5.72
N GLY A 100 7.77 -10.93 -5.26
CA GLY A 100 8.96 -11.14 -6.08
C GLY A 100 9.06 -12.51 -6.73
N MET A 101 8.33 -13.51 -6.21
CA MET A 101 8.24 -14.84 -6.81
C MET A 101 7.21 -14.90 -7.95
N ALA A 102 6.33 -13.92 -8.06
CA ALA A 102 5.28 -13.85 -9.07
C ALA A 102 5.65 -12.92 -10.25
N LYS A 103 6.89 -12.97 -10.73
CA LYS A 103 7.45 -12.09 -11.77
C LYS A 103 6.57 -11.95 -13.01
N LYS A 104 6.01 -13.05 -13.48
CA LYS A 104 5.15 -13.09 -14.68
C LYS A 104 3.89 -12.23 -14.56
N LEU A 105 3.48 -11.91 -13.34
CA LEU A 105 2.27 -11.13 -13.05
C LEU A 105 2.56 -9.66 -12.72
N PHE A 106 3.81 -9.22 -12.74
CA PHE A 106 4.16 -7.85 -12.33
C PHE A 106 3.39 -6.79 -13.14
N SER A 107 3.36 -6.92 -14.45
CA SER A 107 2.67 -5.97 -15.32
C SER A 107 1.17 -5.89 -14.98
N ASP A 108 0.50 -7.03 -14.85
CA ASP A 108 -0.94 -7.07 -14.51
C ASP A 108 -1.21 -6.59 -13.10
N THR A 109 -0.35 -6.94 -12.13
CA THR A 109 -0.45 -6.49 -10.75
C THR A 109 -0.31 -4.97 -10.66
N ILE A 110 0.72 -4.40 -11.27
CA ILE A 110 0.94 -2.94 -11.29
C ILE A 110 -0.23 -2.23 -11.95
N LYS A 111 -0.74 -2.73 -13.07
CA LYS A 111 -1.92 -2.19 -13.74
C LYS A 111 -3.15 -2.22 -12.84
N SER A 112 -3.38 -3.33 -12.16
CA SER A 112 -4.50 -3.51 -11.23
C SER A 112 -4.40 -2.56 -10.03
N LEU A 113 -3.22 -2.45 -9.40
CA LEU A 113 -2.98 -1.55 -8.28
C LEU A 113 -3.13 -0.09 -8.71
N SER A 114 -2.59 0.28 -9.87
CA SER A 114 -2.73 1.63 -10.43
C SER A 114 -4.19 2.00 -10.68
N SER A 115 -4.98 1.08 -11.24
CA SER A 115 -6.41 1.27 -11.44
C SER A 115 -7.16 1.46 -10.11
N ALA A 116 -6.84 0.64 -9.11
CA ALA A 116 -7.47 0.72 -7.79
C ALA A 116 -7.17 2.03 -7.05
N THR A 117 -6.03 2.66 -7.34
CA THR A 117 -5.58 3.90 -6.70
C THR A 117 -5.71 5.14 -7.58
N SER A 118 -6.50 5.08 -8.64
CA SER A 118 -6.67 6.17 -9.61
C SER A 118 -7.08 7.51 -8.99
N MET A 119 -7.77 7.49 -7.87
CA MET A 119 -8.16 8.70 -7.14
C MET A 119 -6.99 9.42 -6.43
N TRP A 120 -5.87 8.76 -6.24
CA TRP A 120 -4.65 9.32 -5.61
C TRP A 120 -3.54 9.55 -6.64
N GLU A 121 -3.88 10.02 -7.82
CA GLU A 121 -2.95 10.19 -8.96
C GLU A 121 -1.73 11.07 -8.67
N SER A 122 -1.85 11.99 -7.73
CA SER A 122 -0.77 12.90 -7.34
C SER A 122 0.07 12.39 -6.17
N VAL A 123 -0.33 11.28 -5.55
CA VAL A 123 0.34 10.75 -4.38
C VAL A 123 1.57 9.95 -4.79
N PRO A 124 2.75 10.18 -4.16
CA PRO A 124 3.95 9.41 -4.43
C PRO A 124 3.75 7.91 -4.16
N VAL A 125 4.34 7.09 -5.01
CA VAL A 125 4.29 5.62 -4.91
C VAL A 125 5.68 5.05 -4.65
N VAL A 126 5.77 4.15 -3.70
CA VAL A 126 6.91 3.28 -3.46
C VAL A 126 6.47 1.83 -3.72
N VAL A 127 7.21 1.09 -4.49
CA VAL A 127 6.97 -0.34 -4.70
C VAL A 127 7.87 -1.14 -3.79
N ALA A 128 7.29 -1.96 -2.93
CA ALA A 128 8.01 -2.93 -2.11
C ALA A 128 7.88 -4.33 -2.72
N ILE A 129 8.99 -4.88 -3.16
CA ILE A 129 9.05 -6.23 -3.71
C ILE A 129 9.37 -7.18 -2.56
N THR A 130 8.38 -7.96 -2.17
CA THR A 130 8.52 -8.96 -1.11
C THR A 130 9.08 -10.28 -1.65
N LYS A 131 9.55 -11.16 -0.76
CA LYS A 131 10.02 -12.51 -1.11
C LYS A 131 11.17 -12.52 -2.14
N SER A 132 11.99 -11.47 -2.16
CA SER A 132 13.17 -11.37 -3.03
C SER A 132 14.40 -11.88 -2.29
N TYR A 133 14.62 -13.18 -2.32
CA TYR A 133 15.66 -13.83 -1.51
C TYR A 133 17.07 -13.77 -2.12
N GLY A 134 17.19 -13.85 -3.44
CA GLY A 134 18.46 -13.79 -4.16
C GLY A 134 18.84 -12.38 -4.63
N ILE A 135 20.13 -12.01 -4.53
CA ILE A 135 20.60 -10.69 -5.00
C ILE A 135 20.39 -10.49 -6.51
N PRO A 136 20.73 -11.45 -7.39
CA PRO A 136 20.46 -11.31 -8.83
C PRO A 136 18.98 -11.15 -9.14
N ASP A 137 18.12 -11.89 -8.43
CA ASP A 137 16.66 -11.79 -8.57
C ASP A 137 16.13 -10.43 -8.18
N ARG A 138 16.73 -9.78 -7.17
CA ARG A 138 16.32 -8.44 -6.74
C ARG A 138 16.52 -7.40 -7.83
N GLU A 139 17.67 -7.40 -8.48
CA GLU A 139 17.98 -6.45 -9.55
C GLU A 139 17.05 -6.65 -10.75
N GLU A 140 16.84 -7.89 -11.16
CA GLU A 140 15.90 -8.23 -12.22
C GLU A 140 14.47 -7.79 -11.89
N ASN A 141 14.01 -8.10 -10.68
CA ASN A 141 12.66 -7.74 -10.21
C ASN A 141 12.46 -6.22 -10.20
N VAL A 142 13.43 -5.47 -9.72
CA VAL A 142 13.40 -4.00 -9.72
C VAL A 142 13.26 -3.48 -11.16
N GLN A 143 14.04 -3.98 -12.08
CA GLN A 143 13.97 -3.58 -13.49
C GLN A 143 12.62 -3.93 -14.12
N MET A 144 12.09 -5.12 -13.84
CA MET A 144 10.76 -5.53 -14.31
C MET A 144 9.63 -4.63 -13.80
N VAL A 145 9.71 -4.22 -12.54
CA VAL A 145 8.74 -3.28 -11.95
C VAL A 145 8.83 -1.91 -12.62
N TYR A 146 10.03 -1.37 -12.83
CA TYR A 146 10.20 -0.11 -13.55
C TYR A 146 9.63 -0.18 -14.97
N ASN A 147 9.85 -1.27 -15.67
CA ASN A 147 9.31 -1.49 -17.02
C ASN A 147 7.78 -1.55 -17.00
N ALA A 148 7.18 -2.21 -16.01
CA ALA A 148 5.73 -2.27 -15.84
C ALA A 148 5.12 -0.89 -15.57
N PHE A 149 5.76 -0.05 -14.75
CA PHE A 149 5.33 1.33 -14.52
C PHE A 149 5.49 2.22 -15.74
N ALA A 150 6.55 2.05 -16.53
CA ALA A 150 6.75 2.81 -17.75
C ALA A 150 5.61 2.62 -18.77
N GLN A 151 4.94 1.47 -18.74
CA GLN A 151 3.74 1.20 -19.55
C GLN A 151 2.49 1.91 -19.02
N GLN A 152 2.50 2.35 -17.75
CA GLN A 152 1.42 3.05 -17.07
C GLN A 152 1.68 4.55 -17.08
N LYS A 153 1.48 5.21 -18.22
CA LYS A 153 1.79 6.64 -18.44
C LYS A 153 1.31 7.57 -17.32
N ARG A 154 0.20 7.21 -16.69
CA ARG A 154 -0.46 7.99 -15.64
C ARG A 154 0.33 8.00 -14.32
N TYR A 155 0.98 6.88 -13.98
CA TYR A 155 1.63 6.66 -12.68
C TYR A 155 3.14 6.69 -12.74
N SER A 156 3.75 6.65 -13.92
CA SER A 156 5.20 6.60 -14.06
C SER A 156 5.91 7.77 -13.37
N LYS A 157 5.32 8.94 -13.40
CA LYS A 157 5.85 10.16 -12.74
C LYS A 157 5.65 10.17 -11.22
N ASN A 158 4.76 9.36 -10.66
CA ASN A 158 4.51 9.29 -9.22
C ASN A 158 5.38 8.23 -8.53
N LEU A 159 5.96 7.31 -9.30
CA LEU A 159 6.88 6.31 -8.76
C LEU A 159 8.15 7.00 -8.24
N ARG A 160 8.44 6.81 -6.95
CA ARG A 160 9.60 7.40 -6.29
C ARG A 160 10.71 6.40 -6.07
N LYS A 161 10.37 5.16 -5.72
CA LYS A 161 11.35 4.14 -5.42
C LYS A 161 10.77 2.73 -5.58
N VAL A 162 11.63 1.82 -5.97
CA VAL A 162 11.40 0.37 -5.92
C VAL A 162 12.44 -0.22 -4.97
N ILE A 163 11.99 -1.00 -4.00
CA ILE A 163 12.83 -1.64 -2.96
C ILE A 163 12.52 -3.12 -2.84
#